data_0111b5da38fd0638c09cd5e59fb77c75
#
_entry.id   0111b5da38fd0638c09cd5e59fb77c75
#
_cell.length_a   1.000
_cell.length_b   1.000
_cell.length_c   1.000
_cell.angle_alpha   90.00
_cell.angle_beta   90.00
_cell.angle_gamma   90.00
#
_symmetry.space_group_name_H-M   'P 1'
#
loop_
_entity.id
_entity.type
_entity.pdbx_description
1 polymer ?
#
loop_
_entity_poly.entity_id
_entity_poly.type
_entity_poly.pdbx_seq_one_letter_code
_entity_poly.pdbx_strand_id
1 'polypeptide(L)'
;RKGGLPINIRNTNRPEDKGTLIVETTCRKPRHTITGVAGKKGFCAINIEKAMMNTEVGFGRKVLSVFEKSGISFEHMPSGIDTMTIFVHQSEFEDHEQSVIAGIHRAVEPDVVELESDLALIAVVGRGMRSNRGTAGRVFSALAHARVNVKMIDQGSSEWNIIIGVKNDDFEKAIRAIYDIFVLADL
;
A
#
# COMPACT_ATOMS: atom_id res chain seq x y z
N ARG A 1 -2.07 -19.59 -9.39
CA ARG A 1 -0.60 -19.65 -9.57
C ARG A 1 0.05 -20.96 -9.12
N LYS A 2 -0.64 -21.82 -8.36
CA LYS A 2 -0.05 -23.10 -7.83
C LYS A 2 0.37 -24.11 -8.91
N GLY A 3 0.01 -23.92 -10.17
CA GLY A 3 0.33 -24.87 -11.25
C GLY A 3 1.45 -24.47 -12.21
N GLY A 4 2.08 -23.28 -12.06
CA GLY A 4 3.16 -22.82 -12.95
C GLY A 4 2.78 -22.60 -14.42
N LEU A 5 1.49 -22.74 -14.76
CA LEU A 5 1.00 -22.62 -16.14
C LEU A 5 0.82 -21.16 -16.55
N PRO A 6 1.27 -20.77 -17.76
CA PRO A 6 1.00 -19.44 -18.27
C PRO A 6 -0.50 -19.29 -18.60
N ILE A 7 -1.07 -18.13 -18.23
CA ILE A 7 -2.46 -17.79 -18.52
C ILE A 7 -2.46 -16.72 -19.60
N ASN A 8 -3.18 -16.97 -20.71
CA ASN A 8 -3.36 -15.96 -21.76
C ASN A 8 -4.73 -15.30 -21.62
N ILE A 9 -4.74 -14.00 -21.32
CA ILE A 9 -5.96 -13.19 -21.31
C ILE A 9 -6.15 -12.59 -22.70
N ARG A 10 -7.30 -12.86 -23.31
CA ARG A 10 -7.65 -12.38 -24.66
C ARG A 10 -8.93 -11.55 -24.61
N ASN A 11 -9.05 -10.61 -25.56
CA ASN A 11 -10.27 -9.84 -25.74
C ASN A 11 -11.30 -10.69 -26.50
N THR A 12 -12.47 -10.92 -25.92
CA THR A 12 -13.55 -11.71 -26.54
C THR A 12 -14.11 -11.05 -27.80
N ASN A 13 -14.02 -9.72 -27.89
CA ASN A 13 -14.47 -8.97 -29.08
C ASN A 13 -13.42 -8.90 -30.20
N ARG A 14 -12.18 -9.37 -29.91
CA ARG A 14 -11.07 -9.46 -30.88
C ARG A 14 -10.27 -10.73 -30.59
N PRO A 15 -10.81 -11.90 -30.94
CA PRO A 15 -10.19 -13.18 -30.61
C PRO A 15 -8.88 -13.44 -31.37
N GLU A 16 -8.65 -12.72 -32.50
CA GLU A 16 -7.42 -12.76 -33.30
C GLU A 16 -6.23 -12.07 -32.62
N ASP A 17 -6.45 -11.17 -31.66
CA ASP A 17 -5.37 -10.52 -30.94
C ASP A 17 -4.59 -11.52 -30.10
N LYS A 18 -3.26 -11.36 -30.04
CA LYS A 18 -2.34 -12.25 -29.29
C LYS A 18 -2.66 -12.32 -27.80
N GLY A 19 -3.37 -11.32 -27.27
CA GLY A 19 -3.69 -11.20 -25.85
C GLY A 19 -2.48 -10.89 -24.96
N THR A 20 -2.68 -11.04 -23.66
CA THR A 20 -1.65 -10.80 -22.63
C THR A 20 -1.36 -12.09 -21.87
N LEU A 21 -0.10 -12.52 -21.92
CA LEU A 21 0.38 -13.68 -21.17
C LEU A 21 0.75 -13.29 -19.74
N ILE A 22 0.09 -13.91 -18.77
CA ILE A 22 0.51 -13.89 -17.39
C ILE A 22 1.47 -15.05 -17.17
N VAL A 23 2.70 -14.73 -16.83
CA VAL A 23 3.78 -15.69 -16.60
C VAL A 23 4.38 -15.48 -15.21
N GLU A 24 5.03 -16.51 -14.68
CA GLU A 24 5.68 -16.42 -13.36
C GLU A 24 6.85 -15.45 -13.39
N THR A 25 7.66 -15.53 -14.43
CA THR A 25 8.84 -14.66 -14.62
C THR A 25 9.08 -14.38 -16.10
N THR A 26 9.77 -13.30 -16.40
CA THR A 26 10.21 -12.97 -17.76
C THR A 26 11.58 -12.29 -17.74
N CYS A 27 12.44 -12.66 -18.67
CA CYS A 27 13.75 -12.03 -18.89
C CYS A 27 13.67 -10.74 -19.73
N ARG A 28 12.48 -10.39 -20.25
CA ARG A 28 12.31 -9.17 -21.03
C ARG A 28 12.49 -7.93 -20.16
N LYS A 29 13.29 -6.98 -20.64
CA LYS A 29 13.39 -5.66 -20.01
C LYS A 29 12.02 -4.98 -20.06
N PRO A 30 11.59 -4.32 -18.96
CA PRO A 30 10.34 -3.56 -18.98
C PRO A 30 10.46 -2.39 -19.98
N ARG A 31 9.40 -2.16 -20.75
CA ARG A 31 9.33 -1.03 -21.69
C ARG A 31 9.04 0.29 -20.96
N HIS A 32 8.27 0.23 -19.91
CA HIS A 32 7.82 1.39 -19.13
C HIS A 32 8.33 1.32 -17.69
N THR A 33 8.52 2.46 -17.09
CA THR A 33 8.95 2.59 -15.68
C THR A 33 7.91 1.97 -14.76
N ILE A 34 6.63 2.34 -14.95
CA ILE A 34 5.52 1.74 -14.24
C ILE A 34 4.68 0.86 -15.18
N THR A 35 4.06 -0.17 -14.61
CA THR A 35 3.17 -1.09 -15.34
C THR A 35 1.71 -0.73 -15.10
N GLY A 36 1.41 -0.16 -13.94
CA GLY A 36 0.06 0.23 -13.57
C GLY A 36 -0.02 0.97 -12.26
N VAL A 37 -1.17 1.61 -12.07
CA VAL A 37 -1.60 2.25 -10.83
C VAL A 37 -2.92 1.60 -10.45
N ALA A 38 -3.00 1.05 -9.25
CA ALA A 38 -4.19 0.42 -8.71
C ALA A 38 -4.43 0.91 -7.30
N GLY A 39 -5.66 0.83 -6.82
CA GLY A 39 -5.94 1.22 -5.45
C GLY A 39 -7.30 0.77 -4.98
N LYS A 40 -7.54 0.95 -3.68
CA LYS A 40 -8.77 0.60 -2.99
C LYS A 40 -9.05 1.59 -1.86
N LYS A 41 -10.31 1.93 -1.68
CA LYS A 41 -10.84 2.72 -0.54
C LYS A 41 -11.25 1.81 0.60
N GLY A 42 -11.58 2.40 1.75
CA GLY A 42 -12.19 1.71 2.88
C GLY A 42 -11.16 1.12 3.84
N PHE A 43 -10.09 1.84 4.08
CA PHE A 43 -9.09 1.51 5.10
C PHE A 43 -9.20 2.47 6.27
N CYS A 44 -8.76 2.00 7.44
CA CYS A 44 -8.41 2.83 8.57
C CYS A 44 -6.96 2.54 9.00
N ALA A 45 -6.37 3.49 9.69
CA ALA A 45 -5.01 3.42 10.23
C ALA A 45 -5.06 3.53 11.75
N ILE A 46 -4.41 2.60 12.43
CA ILE A 46 -4.19 2.62 13.87
C ILE A 46 -2.74 3.05 14.08
N ASN A 47 -2.53 4.28 14.53
CA ASN A 47 -1.23 4.83 14.86
C ASN A 47 -0.93 4.59 16.34
N ILE A 48 0.20 3.97 16.62
CA ILE A 48 0.65 3.61 17.95
C ILE A 48 1.97 4.32 18.19
N GLU A 49 2.02 5.16 19.20
CA GLU A 49 3.22 5.89 19.59
C GLU A 49 3.72 5.39 20.95
N LYS A 50 5.00 5.13 21.01
CA LYS A 50 5.67 4.76 22.25
C LYS A 50 7.13 5.21 22.22
N ALA A 51 7.53 6.00 23.22
CA ALA A 51 8.92 6.42 23.36
C ALA A 51 9.85 5.21 23.43
N MET A 52 10.92 5.23 22.62
CA MET A 52 11.92 4.16 22.52
C MET A 52 11.34 2.80 22.04
N MET A 53 10.24 2.81 21.28
CA MET A 53 9.59 1.62 20.74
C MET A 53 10.55 0.66 20.06
N ASN A 54 11.49 1.19 19.30
CA ASN A 54 12.48 0.41 18.52
C ASN A 54 13.46 -0.38 19.41
N THR A 55 13.60 -0.05 20.69
CA THR A 55 14.44 -0.78 21.64
C THR A 55 13.69 -1.92 22.35
N GLU A 56 12.35 -1.93 22.28
CA GLU A 56 11.53 -2.96 22.90
C GLU A 56 11.47 -4.21 22.04
N VAL A 57 12.18 -5.26 22.46
CA VAL A 57 12.21 -6.54 21.75
C VAL A 57 10.81 -7.15 21.68
N GLY A 58 10.36 -7.44 20.46
CA GLY A 58 9.07 -8.08 20.21
C GLY A 58 7.87 -7.15 20.24
N PHE A 59 8.05 -5.81 20.26
CA PHE A 59 6.96 -4.84 20.22
C PHE A 59 5.96 -5.14 19.12
N GLY A 60 6.42 -5.17 17.84
CA GLY A 60 5.56 -5.47 16.69
C GLY A 60 4.82 -6.81 16.80
N ARG A 61 5.49 -7.86 17.31
CA ARG A 61 4.84 -9.16 17.55
C ARG A 61 3.70 -9.06 18.57
N LYS A 62 3.91 -8.33 19.65
CA LYS A 62 2.87 -8.13 20.70
C LYS A 62 1.66 -7.41 20.10
N VAL A 63 1.89 -6.33 19.33
CA VAL A 63 0.83 -5.59 18.67
C VAL A 63 0.09 -6.47 17.66
N LEU A 64 0.80 -7.13 16.76
CA LEU A 64 0.18 -8.00 15.75
C LEU A 64 -0.58 -9.17 16.34
N SER A 65 -0.18 -9.68 17.51
CA SER A 65 -0.93 -10.71 18.23
C SER A 65 -2.32 -10.25 18.68
N VAL A 66 -2.54 -8.95 18.86
CA VAL A 66 -3.87 -8.41 19.17
C VAL A 66 -4.78 -8.51 17.95
N PHE A 67 -4.29 -8.14 16.78
CA PHE A 67 -5.04 -8.25 15.51
C PHE A 67 -5.31 -9.71 15.16
N GLU A 68 -4.31 -10.60 15.31
CA GLU A 68 -4.46 -12.05 15.09
C GLU A 68 -5.59 -12.63 15.94
N LYS A 69 -5.63 -12.32 17.26
CA LYS A 69 -6.69 -12.78 18.15
C LYS A 69 -8.08 -12.26 17.80
N SER A 70 -8.15 -11.10 17.14
CA SER A 70 -9.40 -10.50 16.66
C SER A 70 -9.77 -10.99 15.26
N GLY A 71 -8.93 -11.83 14.61
CA GLY A 71 -9.16 -12.33 13.25
C GLY A 71 -9.00 -11.27 12.16
N ILE A 72 -8.32 -10.15 12.45
CA ILE A 72 -8.15 -9.02 11.53
C ILE A 72 -6.80 -9.13 10.83
N SER A 73 -6.84 -9.12 9.48
CA SER A 73 -5.63 -9.03 8.66
C SER A 73 -5.20 -7.57 8.48
N PHE A 74 -3.89 -7.33 8.38
CA PHE A 74 -3.37 -6.02 8.05
C PHE A 74 -2.89 -5.97 6.59
N GLU A 75 -2.98 -4.79 5.98
CA GLU A 75 -2.51 -4.55 4.60
C GLU A 75 -1.09 -3.97 4.58
N HIS A 76 -0.81 -3.00 5.44
CA HIS A 76 0.48 -2.34 5.57
C HIS A 76 0.78 -2.02 7.02
N MET A 77 2.08 -2.00 7.35
CA MET A 77 2.55 -1.72 8.71
C MET A 77 3.85 -0.89 8.66
N PRO A 78 3.79 0.36 8.23
CA PRO A 78 4.95 1.24 8.34
C PRO A 78 5.31 1.48 9.81
N SER A 79 6.61 1.45 10.10
CA SER A 79 7.14 1.69 11.43
C SER A 79 8.29 2.68 11.41
N GLY A 80 8.31 3.58 12.38
CA GLY A 80 9.39 4.52 12.66
C GLY A 80 10.23 4.07 13.87
N ILE A 81 10.86 5.05 14.54
CA ILE A 81 11.63 4.83 15.75
C ILE A 81 10.67 4.66 16.95
N ASP A 82 9.73 5.58 17.08
CA ASP A 82 8.80 5.67 18.21
C ASP A 82 7.33 5.48 17.78
N THR A 83 7.09 5.11 16.52
CA THR A 83 5.75 4.98 15.95
C THR A 83 5.59 3.72 15.12
N MET A 84 4.41 3.12 15.18
CA MET A 84 3.98 2.02 14.33
C MET A 84 2.55 2.29 13.89
N THR A 85 2.29 2.24 12.58
CA THR A 85 0.94 2.39 12.05
C THR A 85 0.49 1.09 11.41
N ILE A 86 -0.74 0.65 11.67
CA ILE A 86 -1.31 -0.56 11.09
C ILE A 86 -2.51 -0.16 10.25
N PHE A 87 -2.47 -0.50 8.96
CA PHE A 87 -3.56 -0.30 8.03
C PHE A 87 -4.38 -1.58 7.90
N VAL A 88 -5.68 -1.47 8.15
CA VAL A 88 -6.64 -2.57 8.06
C VAL A 88 -7.86 -2.15 7.26
N HIS A 89 -8.65 -3.11 6.79
CA HIS A 89 -9.96 -2.82 6.24
C HIS A 89 -10.88 -2.26 7.31
N GLN A 90 -11.45 -1.08 7.06
CA GLN A 90 -12.31 -0.39 8.02
C GLN A 90 -13.52 -1.24 8.42
N SER A 91 -14.15 -1.91 7.45
CA SER A 91 -15.31 -2.78 7.70
C SER A 91 -15.00 -4.03 8.54
N GLU A 92 -13.74 -4.49 8.57
CA GLU A 92 -13.33 -5.60 9.42
C GLU A 92 -12.96 -5.13 10.84
N PHE A 93 -12.62 -3.86 10.97
CA PHE A 93 -12.13 -3.26 12.22
C PHE A 93 -13.25 -2.68 13.09
N GLU A 94 -14.27 -2.08 12.49
CA GLU A 94 -15.31 -1.30 13.19
C GLU A 94 -15.95 -2.08 14.34
N ASP A 95 -16.29 -3.34 14.15
CA ASP A 95 -16.90 -4.19 15.18
C ASP A 95 -15.92 -4.59 16.30
N HIS A 96 -14.63 -4.43 16.08
CA HIS A 96 -13.55 -4.85 16.99
C HIS A 96 -12.75 -3.69 17.58
N GLU A 97 -13.04 -2.45 17.19
CA GLU A 97 -12.25 -1.25 17.53
C GLU A 97 -11.91 -1.19 19.02
N GLN A 98 -12.91 -1.20 19.90
CA GLN A 98 -12.69 -1.06 21.35
C GLN A 98 -11.84 -2.20 21.91
N SER A 99 -12.07 -3.44 21.45
CA SER A 99 -11.35 -4.62 21.93
C SER A 99 -9.89 -4.62 21.48
N VAL A 100 -9.63 -4.18 20.24
CA VAL A 100 -8.28 -4.07 19.67
C VAL A 100 -7.50 -2.95 20.36
N ILE A 101 -8.08 -1.75 20.51
CA ILE A 101 -7.42 -0.63 21.19
C ILE A 101 -7.08 -1.01 22.63
N ALA A 102 -8.05 -1.57 23.38
CA ALA A 102 -7.80 -2.06 24.73
C ALA A 102 -6.75 -3.18 24.77
N GLY A 103 -6.72 -4.04 23.74
CA GLY A 103 -5.73 -5.09 23.58
C GLY A 103 -4.31 -4.53 23.37
N ILE A 104 -4.18 -3.50 22.54
CA ILE A 104 -2.91 -2.80 22.30
C ILE A 104 -2.39 -2.17 23.60
N HIS A 105 -3.25 -1.43 24.33
CA HIS A 105 -2.86 -0.84 25.60
C HIS A 105 -2.35 -1.87 26.60
N ARG A 106 -3.01 -3.02 26.74
CA ARG A 106 -2.56 -4.11 27.62
C ARG A 106 -1.26 -4.78 27.17
N ALA A 107 -1.03 -4.86 25.85
CA ALA A 107 0.09 -5.62 25.30
C ALA A 107 1.40 -4.84 25.30
N VAL A 108 1.36 -3.52 25.07
CA VAL A 108 2.56 -2.71 24.84
C VAL A 108 2.60 -1.40 25.60
N GLU A 109 1.54 -1.05 26.34
CA GLU A 109 1.46 0.19 27.15
C GLU A 109 1.93 1.43 26.33
N PRO A 110 1.27 1.75 25.21
CA PRO A 110 1.66 2.86 24.35
C PRO A 110 1.40 4.21 25.02
N ASP A 111 2.15 5.23 24.63
CA ASP A 111 1.90 6.61 25.06
C ASP A 111 0.63 7.17 24.42
N VAL A 112 0.43 6.89 23.13
CA VAL A 112 -0.74 7.32 22.35
C VAL A 112 -1.20 6.22 21.41
N VAL A 113 -2.52 6.07 21.25
CA VAL A 113 -3.14 5.30 20.16
C VAL A 113 -4.17 6.18 19.47
N GLU A 114 -3.98 6.44 18.20
CA GLU A 114 -4.89 7.23 17.37
C GLU A 114 -5.48 6.39 16.25
N LEU A 115 -6.76 6.62 15.97
CA LEU A 115 -7.45 6.02 14.82
C LEU A 115 -7.71 7.08 13.75
N GLU A 116 -7.35 6.79 12.51
CA GLU A 116 -7.70 7.60 11.36
C GLU A 116 -8.50 6.75 10.36
N SER A 117 -9.75 7.13 10.12
CA SER A 117 -10.67 6.47 9.19
C SER A 117 -10.69 7.14 7.81
N ASP A 118 -11.45 6.54 6.88
CA ASP A 118 -11.68 7.05 5.53
C ASP A 118 -10.42 7.21 4.71
N LEU A 119 -9.58 6.19 4.75
CA LEU A 119 -8.35 6.13 3.99
C LEU A 119 -8.48 5.23 2.76
N ALA A 120 -7.67 5.56 1.76
CA ALA A 120 -7.47 4.77 0.56
C ALA A 120 -5.98 4.45 0.38
N LEU A 121 -5.69 3.27 -0.13
CA LEU A 121 -4.34 2.84 -0.49
C LEU A 121 -4.21 2.77 -2.01
N ILE A 122 -3.13 3.33 -2.53
CA ILE A 122 -2.78 3.37 -3.94
C ILE A 122 -1.44 2.67 -4.12
N ALA A 123 -1.39 1.69 -5.01
CA ALA A 123 -0.18 0.99 -5.40
C ALA A 123 0.28 1.45 -6.79
N VAL A 124 1.45 2.07 -6.85
CA VAL A 124 2.17 2.32 -8.11
C VAL A 124 3.10 1.14 -8.33
N VAL A 125 2.92 0.41 -9.42
CA VAL A 125 3.59 -0.87 -9.64
C VAL A 125 4.36 -0.85 -10.94
N GLY A 126 5.60 -1.32 -10.93
CA GLY A 126 6.38 -1.44 -12.14
C GLY A 126 7.75 -2.07 -11.96
N ARG A 127 8.06 -3.06 -12.78
CA ARG A 127 9.40 -3.68 -12.79
C ARG A 127 10.50 -2.72 -13.24
N GLY A 128 10.14 -1.69 -14.03
CA GLY A 128 11.05 -0.64 -14.48
C GLY A 128 11.45 0.34 -13.39
N MET A 129 10.73 0.39 -12.28
CA MET A 129 11.00 1.32 -11.18
C MET A 129 12.39 1.12 -10.58
N ARG A 130 12.83 -0.14 -10.44
CA ARG A 130 14.14 -0.52 -9.90
C ARG A 130 15.32 0.05 -10.70
N SER A 131 15.16 0.24 -11.99
CA SER A 131 16.22 0.72 -12.90
C SER A 131 16.13 2.21 -13.20
N ASN A 132 15.02 2.87 -12.86
CA ASN A 132 14.76 4.26 -13.19
C ASN A 132 14.81 5.15 -11.94
N ARG A 133 15.90 5.91 -11.84
CA ARG A 133 16.08 6.88 -10.76
C ARG A 133 15.01 7.98 -10.83
N GLY A 134 14.58 8.47 -9.68
CA GLY A 134 13.64 9.58 -9.59
C GLY A 134 12.16 9.20 -9.75
N THR A 135 11.82 7.91 -9.88
CA THR A 135 10.42 7.47 -10.00
C THR A 135 9.56 7.93 -8.83
N ALA A 136 10.04 7.75 -7.60
CA ALA A 136 9.34 8.23 -6.40
C ALA A 136 9.15 9.76 -6.43
N GLY A 137 10.20 10.52 -6.80
CA GLY A 137 10.10 11.97 -6.94
C GLY A 137 9.02 12.40 -7.93
N ARG A 138 8.90 11.74 -9.08
CA ARG A 138 7.84 12.00 -10.07
C ARG A 138 6.45 11.71 -9.49
N VAL A 139 6.27 10.60 -8.79
CA VAL A 139 5.00 10.23 -8.15
C VAL A 139 4.58 11.32 -7.15
N PHE A 140 5.46 11.70 -6.22
CA PHE A 140 5.14 12.69 -5.20
C PHE A 140 4.98 14.10 -5.77
N SER A 141 5.73 14.46 -6.81
CA SER A 141 5.51 15.72 -7.53
C SER A 141 4.12 15.78 -8.17
N ALA A 142 3.65 14.67 -8.78
CA ALA A 142 2.31 14.61 -9.34
C ALA A 142 1.23 14.83 -8.27
N LEU A 143 1.36 14.18 -7.11
CA LEU A 143 0.43 14.33 -5.99
C LEU A 143 0.44 15.76 -5.43
N ALA A 144 1.62 16.35 -5.29
CA ALA A 144 1.77 17.72 -4.82
C ALA A 144 1.10 18.73 -5.78
N HIS A 145 1.32 18.61 -7.09
CA HIS A 145 0.65 19.45 -8.09
C HIS A 145 -0.86 19.29 -8.09
N ALA A 146 -1.32 18.07 -7.85
CA ALA A 146 -2.74 17.77 -7.68
C ALA A 146 -3.30 18.22 -6.31
N ARG A 147 -2.48 18.78 -5.42
CA ARG A 147 -2.87 19.16 -4.05
C ARG A 147 -3.50 18.00 -3.27
N VAL A 148 -2.89 16.83 -3.40
CA VAL A 148 -3.25 15.64 -2.62
C VAL A 148 -2.31 15.54 -1.43
N ASN A 149 -2.89 15.43 -0.23
CA ASN A 149 -2.13 15.18 0.99
C ASN A 149 -1.83 13.68 1.13
N VAL A 150 -0.55 13.35 1.25
CA VAL A 150 -0.10 11.97 1.46
C VAL A 150 -0.08 11.66 2.95
N LYS A 151 -0.78 10.60 3.35
CA LYS A 151 -0.91 10.14 4.73
C LYS A 151 0.11 9.06 5.10
N MET A 152 0.50 8.26 4.11
CA MET A 152 1.44 7.16 4.29
C MET A 152 2.21 6.90 3.01
N ILE A 153 3.46 6.49 3.16
CA ILE A 153 4.35 6.05 2.09
C ILE A 153 5.02 4.77 2.54
N ASP A 154 4.96 3.75 1.70
CA ASP A 154 5.72 2.53 1.87
C ASP A 154 6.36 2.11 0.55
N GLN A 155 7.68 1.84 0.58
CA GLN A 155 8.44 1.31 -0.55
C GLN A 155 9.44 0.29 -0.02
N GLY A 156 9.15 -0.99 -0.22
CA GLY A 156 10.05 -2.05 0.18
C GLY A 156 11.35 -2.10 -0.65
N SER A 157 12.35 -2.81 -0.17
CA SER A 157 13.66 -2.97 -0.81
C SER A 157 13.62 -3.64 -2.19
N SER A 158 12.50 -4.25 -2.56
CA SER A 158 12.28 -4.80 -3.91
C SER A 158 12.17 -3.71 -4.98
N GLU A 159 11.77 -2.49 -4.60
CA GLU A 159 11.55 -1.33 -5.46
C GLU A 159 10.53 -1.57 -6.60
N TRP A 160 9.66 -2.57 -6.47
CA TRP A 160 8.68 -2.92 -7.50
C TRP A 160 7.36 -2.19 -7.35
N ASN A 161 7.12 -1.62 -6.19
CA ASN A 161 5.93 -0.83 -5.90
C ASN A 161 6.25 0.32 -4.95
N ILE A 162 5.38 1.32 -4.99
CA ILE A 162 5.24 2.36 -3.97
C ILE A 162 3.78 2.32 -3.54
N ILE A 163 3.54 2.15 -2.25
CA ILE A 163 2.21 2.21 -1.68
C ILE A 163 2.02 3.57 -1.03
N ILE A 164 0.89 4.19 -1.30
CA ILE A 164 0.59 5.55 -0.88
C ILE A 164 -0.78 5.56 -0.22
N GLY A 165 -0.85 6.03 1.01
CA GLY A 165 -2.09 6.28 1.73
C GLY A 165 -2.56 7.72 1.49
N VAL A 166 -3.83 7.89 1.17
CA VAL A 166 -4.50 9.19 1.00
C VAL A 166 -5.90 9.15 1.65
N LYS A 167 -6.55 10.28 1.80
CA LYS A 167 -7.97 10.31 2.16
C LYS A 167 -8.84 9.74 1.02
N ASN A 168 -9.96 9.12 1.36
CA ASN A 168 -10.92 8.57 0.38
C ASN A 168 -11.34 9.61 -0.67
N ASP A 169 -11.50 10.87 -0.27
CA ASP A 169 -11.93 11.96 -1.16
C ASP A 169 -10.86 12.34 -2.20
N ASP A 170 -9.60 12.13 -1.89
CA ASP A 170 -8.48 12.40 -2.80
C ASP A 170 -8.13 11.22 -3.72
N PHE A 171 -8.77 10.07 -3.56
CA PHE A 171 -8.38 8.81 -4.19
C PHE A 171 -8.33 8.87 -5.72
N GLU A 172 -9.44 9.24 -6.37
CA GLU A 172 -9.53 9.30 -7.83
C GLU A 172 -8.61 10.36 -8.41
N LYS A 173 -8.51 11.50 -7.73
CA LYS A 173 -7.63 12.61 -8.12
C LYS A 173 -6.15 12.19 -8.04
N ALA A 174 -5.77 11.45 -7.00
CA ALA A 174 -4.43 10.93 -6.83
C ALA A 174 -4.07 9.90 -7.91
N ILE A 175 -4.94 8.93 -8.18
CA ILE A 175 -4.72 7.93 -9.24
C ILE A 175 -4.54 8.61 -10.60
N ARG A 176 -5.41 9.56 -10.93
CA ARG A 176 -5.34 10.30 -12.21
C ARG A 176 -4.03 11.05 -12.33
N ALA A 177 -3.64 11.81 -11.31
CA ALA A 177 -2.40 12.58 -11.31
C ALA A 177 -1.15 11.70 -11.51
N ILE A 178 -1.10 10.56 -10.84
CA ILE A 178 0.01 9.61 -10.99
C ILE A 178 -0.01 9.00 -12.40
N TYR A 179 -1.18 8.59 -12.89
CA TYR A 179 -1.31 7.99 -14.22
C TYR A 179 -0.85 8.95 -15.31
N ASP A 180 -1.31 10.19 -15.28
CA ASP A 180 -1.03 11.21 -16.31
C ASP A 180 0.47 11.49 -16.43
N ILE A 181 1.21 11.55 -15.31
CA ILE A 181 2.65 11.89 -15.35
C ILE A 181 3.49 10.74 -15.95
N PHE A 182 3.01 9.51 -15.93
CA PHE A 182 3.75 8.38 -16.49
C PHE A 182 3.29 8.02 -17.90
N VAL A 183 2.02 8.21 -18.24
CA VAL A 183 1.49 7.91 -19.57
C VAL A 183 1.78 9.05 -20.55
N LEU A 184 1.61 10.31 -20.12
CA LEU A 184 1.85 11.47 -20.99
C LEU A 184 3.33 11.81 -21.17
N ALA A 185 4.20 11.40 -20.27
CA ALA A 185 5.64 11.64 -20.38
C ALA A 185 6.39 10.58 -21.21
N ASP A 186 5.74 9.44 -21.49
CA ASP A 186 6.28 8.37 -22.36
C ASP A 186 5.75 8.49 -23.82
N LEU A 187 4.95 9.54 -24.14
CA LEU A 187 4.53 9.96 -25.48
C LEU A 187 5.42 11.09 -25.99
#